data_33e2b9bb609a6cdc4df0b003f6b31caf
#
_entry.id   33e2b9bb609a6cdc4df0b003f6b31caf
#
_cell.length_a   1.000
_cell.length_b   1.000
_cell.length_c   1.000
_cell.angle_alpha   90.00
_cell.angle_beta   90.00
_cell.angle_gamma   90.00
#
_symmetry.space_group_name_H-M   'P 1'
#
loop_
_entity.id
_entity.type
_entity.pdbx_description
1 polymer ?
#
loop_
_entity_poly.entity_id
_entity_poly.type
_entity_poly.pdbx_seq_one_letter_code
_entity_poly.pdbx_strand_id
1 'polypeptide(L)'
;GFTSGIWNHGNGNQFRNIKHGITQEGMPAFENMLTDEQIRDIVKFIKAEEKKAQPDPLPLPDQLLSLDYEIAVDVFAEGLQIPWAIDFINPNQALITERPGRLRIVKDGKLLPEPVSGTPKVLHSGQGGLLDVAIDPNYAQNGWIYLAYSHNFREANEGERRPPAMTRVVRGHIKDNAWVDEQMLFKAPQETYRTSGSHFGCRIVFDPHGYLYFSIGDRGASKQAQDLSRPN
;
A
#
# COMPACT_ATOMS: atom_id res chain seq x y z
N GLY A 1 -4.16 23.81 0.40
CA GLY A 1 -5.40 23.81 -0.38
C GLY A 1 -6.11 22.46 -0.35
N PHE A 2 -7.35 22.41 -0.80
CA PHE A 2 -8.19 21.19 -0.84
C PHE A 2 -7.57 20.05 -1.69
N THR A 3 -6.58 20.33 -2.52
CA THR A 3 -5.87 19.38 -3.38
C THR A 3 -4.62 18.76 -2.77
N SER A 4 -4.21 19.16 -1.57
CA SER A 4 -2.91 18.77 -0.98
C SER A 4 -2.89 17.42 -0.24
N GLY A 5 -3.97 16.64 -0.31
CA GLY A 5 -4.02 15.31 0.33
C GLY A 5 -4.07 15.28 1.86
N ILE A 6 -3.93 16.44 2.52
CA ILE A 6 -3.98 16.59 3.99
C ILE A 6 -5.33 16.13 4.58
N TRP A 7 -6.35 16.02 3.74
CA TRP A 7 -7.74 15.77 4.13
C TRP A 7 -8.20 14.31 3.99
N ASN A 8 -7.32 13.41 3.60
CA ASN A 8 -7.63 11.96 3.42
C ASN A 8 -7.86 11.19 4.73
N HIS A 9 -8.28 11.88 5.77
CA HIS A 9 -8.72 11.27 7.00
C HIS A 9 -10.22 10.92 6.89
N GLY A 10 -10.59 9.67 7.19
CA GLY A 10 -12.00 9.25 7.18
C GLY A 10 -12.88 10.16 8.06
N ASN A 11 -14.21 10.20 7.81
CA ASN A 11 -15.17 11.14 8.43
C ASN A 11 -15.03 11.32 9.95
N GLY A 12 -14.78 10.24 10.68
CA GLY A 12 -14.61 10.30 12.14
C GLY A 12 -13.32 11.00 12.57
N ASN A 13 -12.29 10.97 11.71
CA ASN A 13 -11.02 11.64 12.03
C ASN A 13 -11.12 13.16 11.77
N GLN A 14 -11.77 13.59 10.68
CA GLN A 14 -11.95 15.02 10.38
C GLN A 14 -12.75 15.70 11.48
N PHE A 15 -13.86 15.11 11.89
CA PHE A 15 -14.66 15.63 13.02
C PHE A 15 -13.82 15.76 14.31
N ARG A 16 -13.11 14.69 14.68
CA ARG A 16 -12.27 14.65 15.88
C ARG A 16 -11.12 15.68 15.81
N ASN A 17 -10.48 15.78 14.64
CA ASN A 17 -9.37 16.71 14.43
C ASN A 17 -9.82 18.17 14.54
N ILE A 18 -11.00 18.50 14.00
CA ILE A 18 -11.57 19.85 14.16
C ILE A 18 -11.94 20.07 15.61
N LYS A 19 -12.64 19.13 16.24
CA LYS A 19 -13.11 19.28 17.63
C LYS A 19 -11.98 19.44 18.62
N HIS A 20 -10.98 18.57 18.60
CA HIS A 20 -9.91 18.49 19.60
C HIS A 20 -8.57 19.06 19.15
N GLY A 21 -8.48 19.51 17.90
CA GLY A 21 -7.24 19.99 17.31
C GLY A 21 -6.22 18.88 17.02
N ILE A 22 -5.11 19.29 16.43
CA ILE A 22 -3.91 18.46 16.21
C ILE A 22 -2.73 19.30 16.69
N THR A 23 -2.50 19.29 17.99
CA THR A 23 -1.52 20.18 18.66
C THR A 23 -0.11 20.04 18.10
N GLN A 24 0.26 18.82 17.67
CA GLN A 24 1.58 18.54 17.08
C GLN A 24 1.76 19.16 15.68
N GLU A 25 0.65 19.48 15.01
CA GLU A 25 0.63 20.06 13.66
C GLU A 25 0.14 21.53 13.68
N GLY A 26 0.02 22.13 14.84
CA GLY A 26 -0.36 23.54 15.02
C GLY A 26 -1.85 23.82 14.77
N MET A 27 -2.72 22.82 14.71
CA MET A 27 -4.16 23.01 14.56
C MET A 27 -4.82 23.14 15.94
N PRO A 28 -5.46 24.28 16.27
CA PRO A 28 -6.13 24.46 17.56
C PRO A 28 -7.40 23.61 17.67
N ALA A 29 -7.84 23.32 18.89
CA ALA A 29 -9.13 22.73 19.17
C ALA A 29 -10.26 23.77 19.00
N PHE A 30 -11.39 23.36 18.43
CA PHE A 30 -12.54 24.23 18.21
C PHE A 30 -13.75 23.84 19.07
N GLU A 31 -13.61 22.90 20.00
CA GLU A 31 -14.72 22.40 20.86
C GLU A 31 -15.37 23.48 21.75
N ASN A 32 -14.59 24.53 22.08
CA ASN A 32 -15.10 25.66 22.85
C ASN A 32 -15.67 26.82 21.98
N MET A 33 -15.54 26.69 20.65
CA MET A 33 -15.93 27.73 19.69
C MET A 33 -17.08 27.30 18.79
N LEU A 34 -17.21 25.99 18.55
CA LEU A 34 -18.19 25.40 17.62
C LEU A 34 -18.94 24.25 18.29
N THR A 35 -20.25 24.15 17.99
CA THR A 35 -21.06 23.01 18.39
C THR A 35 -20.70 21.77 17.55
N ASP A 36 -21.06 20.58 18.05
CA ASP A 36 -20.88 19.34 17.32
C ASP A 36 -21.63 19.33 15.98
N GLU A 37 -22.77 20.02 15.87
CA GLU A 37 -23.53 20.18 14.64
C GLU A 37 -22.77 21.04 13.64
N GLN A 38 -22.26 22.18 14.05
CA GLN A 38 -21.45 23.06 13.22
C GLN A 38 -20.18 22.35 12.71
N ILE A 39 -19.52 21.55 13.55
CA ILE A 39 -18.37 20.75 13.15
C ILE A 39 -18.75 19.69 12.09
N ARG A 40 -19.91 19.03 12.26
CA ARG A 40 -20.41 18.08 11.24
C ARG A 40 -20.72 18.76 9.91
N ASP A 41 -21.25 19.98 9.94
CA ASP A 41 -21.54 20.72 8.71
C ASP A 41 -20.25 21.18 8.02
N ILE A 42 -19.23 21.58 8.77
CA ILE A 42 -17.90 21.84 8.23
C ILE A 42 -17.31 20.58 7.56
N VAL A 43 -17.44 19.42 8.20
CA VAL A 43 -16.99 18.13 7.59
C VAL A 43 -17.75 17.81 6.32
N LYS A 44 -19.07 18.05 6.28
CA LYS A 44 -19.88 17.88 5.05
C LYS A 44 -19.44 18.84 3.94
N PHE A 45 -19.22 20.11 4.29
CA PHE A 45 -18.72 21.13 3.36
C PHE A 45 -17.37 20.74 2.77
N ILE A 46 -16.40 20.40 3.61
CA ILE A 46 -15.07 19.95 3.17
C ILE A 46 -15.20 18.82 2.15
N LYS A 47 -16.05 17.82 2.40
CA LYS A 47 -16.25 16.68 1.51
C LYS A 47 -16.95 17.03 0.21
N ALA A 48 -17.90 17.96 0.26
CA ALA A 48 -18.53 18.45 -0.94
C ALA A 48 -17.51 19.19 -1.84
N GLU A 49 -16.63 19.98 -1.24
CA GLU A 49 -15.56 20.67 -1.95
C GLU A 49 -14.45 19.72 -2.44
N GLU A 50 -14.11 18.68 -1.67
CA GLU A 50 -13.20 17.62 -2.15
C GLU A 50 -13.71 16.93 -3.42
N LYS A 51 -15.01 16.67 -3.49
CA LYS A 51 -15.62 16.08 -4.70
C LYS A 51 -15.60 17.01 -5.91
N LYS A 52 -15.74 18.33 -5.68
CA LYS A 52 -15.68 19.35 -6.74
C LYS A 52 -14.24 19.62 -7.17
N ALA A 53 -13.30 19.50 -6.22
CA ALA A 53 -11.89 19.81 -6.39
C ALA A 53 -11.05 18.60 -6.85
N GLN A 54 -11.67 17.48 -7.28
CA GLN A 54 -10.92 16.47 -8.03
C GLN A 54 -10.59 17.12 -9.40
N PRO A 55 -9.35 17.62 -9.57
CA PRO A 55 -8.96 18.06 -10.90
C PRO A 55 -9.04 16.85 -11.82
N ASP A 56 -9.47 17.07 -13.05
CA ASP A 56 -9.18 16.12 -14.11
C ASP A 56 -7.69 15.74 -13.99
N PRO A 57 -7.35 14.45 -14.11
CA PRO A 57 -5.96 14.04 -14.04
C PRO A 57 -5.17 14.95 -14.99
N LEU A 58 -4.17 15.64 -14.44
CA LEU A 58 -3.29 16.47 -15.25
C LEU A 58 -2.73 15.58 -16.36
N PRO A 59 -2.79 16.02 -17.62
CA PRO A 59 -2.19 15.25 -18.69
C PRO A 59 -0.72 15.00 -18.32
N LEU A 60 -0.28 13.76 -18.47
CA LEU A 60 1.13 13.42 -18.28
C LEU A 60 1.93 14.24 -19.30
N PRO A 61 2.98 14.93 -18.87
CA PRO A 61 3.88 15.58 -19.80
C PRO A 61 4.60 14.54 -20.65
N ASP A 62 4.76 14.78 -21.93
CA ASP A 62 5.53 13.88 -22.81
C ASP A 62 7.00 13.77 -22.38
N GLN A 63 7.50 14.78 -21.68
CA GLN A 63 8.88 14.86 -21.22
C GLN A 63 8.98 15.52 -19.84
N LEU A 64 9.91 15.03 -19.03
CA LEU A 64 10.33 15.64 -17.78
C LEU A 64 11.82 15.97 -17.84
N LEU A 65 12.18 17.20 -17.47
CA LEU A 65 13.58 17.60 -17.33
C LEU A 65 13.99 17.46 -15.86
N SER A 66 15.04 16.70 -15.62
CA SER A 66 15.75 16.69 -14.35
C SER A 66 17.04 17.50 -14.47
N LEU A 67 17.86 17.55 -13.39
CA LEU A 67 19.17 18.22 -13.45
C LEU A 67 20.12 17.57 -14.45
N ASP A 68 20.04 16.24 -14.62
CA ASP A 68 21.02 15.46 -15.36
C ASP A 68 20.41 14.70 -16.54
N TYR A 69 19.07 14.62 -16.65
CA TYR A 69 18.41 13.78 -17.63
C TYR A 69 17.17 14.45 -18.24
N GLU A 70 16.99 14.22 -19.50
CA GLU A 70 15.69 14.36 -20.20
C GLU A 70 14.99 13.02 -20.18
N ILE A 71 13.76 12.97 -19.61
CA ILE A 71 13.02 11.74 -19.34
C ILE A 71 11.78 11.75 -20.22
N ALA A 72 11.66 10.78 -21.12
CA ALA A 72 10.40 10.51 -21.83
C ALA A 72 9.42 9.83 -20.88
N VAL A 73 8.15 10.21 -20.95
CA VAL A 73 7.09 9.67 -20.10
C VAL A 73 6.05 8.98 -20.98
N ASP A 74 5.92 7.67 -20.82
CA ASP A 74 4.98 6.84 -21.54
C ASP A 74 4.03 6.11 -20.59
N VAL A 75 2.78 5.89 -21.03
CA VAL A 75 1.82 5.05 -20.31
C VAL A 75 2.16 3.58 -20.55
N PHE A 76 2.63 2.89 -19.53
CA PHE A 76 2.99 1.47 -19.62
C PHE A 76 1.77 0.55 -19.58
N ALA A 77 0.78 0.83 -18.73
CA ALA A 77 -0.46 0.05 -18.62
C ALA A 77 -1.60 0.89 -18.05
N GLU A 78 -2.81 0.62 -18.51
CA GLU A 78 -4.05 1.25 -18.03
C GLU A 78 -4.98 0.20 -17.40
N GLY A 79 -6.07 0.66 -16.76
CA GLY A 79 -7.08 -0.22 -16.18
C GLY A 79 -6.69 -0.89 -14.85
N LEU A 80 -5.61 -0.45 -14.23
CA LEU A 80 -5.15 -0.93 -12.92
C LEU A 80 -5.91 -0.24 -11.78
N GLN A 81 -6.14 -0.97 -10.69
CA GLN A 81 -6.79 -0.45 -9.49
C GLN A 81 -5.80 -0.39 -8.32
N ILE A 82 -5.38 0.79 -7.94
CA ILE A 82 -4.43 1.04 -6.87
C ILE A 82 -3.15 0.18 -7.07
N PRO A 83 -2.44 0.34 -8.22
CA PRO A 83 -1.18 -0.37 -8.44
C PRO A 83 -0.17 0.04 -7.38
N TRP A 84 0.61 -0.95 -6.90
CA TRP A 84 1.53 -0.71 -5.79
C TRP A 84 2.98 -0.98 -6.15
N ALA A 85 3.27 -2.11 -6.77
CA ALA A 85 4.61 -2.48 -7.20
C ALA A 85 4.58 -3.12 -8.59
N ILE A 86 5.70 -3.03 -9.27
CA ILE A 86 5.96 -3.66 -10.57
C ILE A 86 7.33 -4.31 -10.55
N ASP A 87 7.42 -5.51 -11.15
CA ASP A 87 8.70 -6.12 -11.49
C ASP A 87 8.60 -6.85 -12.83
N PHE A 88 9.73 -6.99 -13.52
CA PHE A 88 9.79 -7.49 -14.89
C PHE A 88 10.36 -8.90 -14.96
N ILE A 89 9.56 -9.85 -15.47
CA ILE A 89 10.04 -11.19 -15.82
C ILE A 89 11.04 -11.13 -17.00
N ASN A 90 10.72 -10.26 -17.95
CA ASN A 90 11.54 -9.94 -19.12
C ASN A 90 11.04 -8.60 -19.70
N PRO A 91 11.72 -8.02 -20.72
CA PRO A 91 11.31 -6.72 -21.29
C PRO A 91 9.87 -6.64 -21.79
N ASN A 92 9.25 -7.78 -22.13
CA ASN A 92 7.89 -7.83 -22.67
C ASN A 92 6.85 -8.31 -21.67
N GLN A 93 7.25 -8.67 -20.43
CA GLN A 93 6.33 -9.18 -19.44
C GLN A 93 6.64 -8.66 -18.03
N ALA A 94 5.67 -8.03 -17.42
CA ALA A 94 5.74 -7.52 -16.06
C ALA A 94 4.62 -8.09 -15.18
N LEU A 95 4.90 -8.17 -13.90
CA LEU A 95 3.93 -8.41 -12.84
C LEU A 95 3.66 -7.11 -12.09
N ILE A 96 2.40 -6.82 -11.84
CA ILE A 96 1.97 -5.64 -11.09
C ILE A 96 1.05 -6.08 -9.95
N THR A 97 1.38 -5.66 -8.74
CA THR A 97 0.48 -5.84 -7.60
C THR A 97 -0.55 -4.71 -7.57
N GLU A 98 -1.79 -5.08 -7.34
CA GLU A 98 -2.85 -4.14 -6.98
C GLU A 98 -3.19 -4.32 -5.50
N ARG A 99 -3.17 -3.25 -4.75
CA ARG A 99 -3.34 -3.27 -3.30
C ARG A 99 -4.59 -4.01 -2.79
N PRO A 100 -5.74 -4.06 -3.52
CA PRO A 100 -6.88 -4.88 -3.14
C PRO A 100 -6.63 -6.40 -3.08
N GLY A 101 -5.48 -6.89 -3.57
CA GLY A 101 -5.08 -8.30 -3.47
C GLY A 101 -4.90 -9.00 -4.82
N ARG A 102 -4.92 -8.26 -5.94
CA ARG A 102 -4.77 -8.84 -7.27
C ARG A 102 -3.32 -8.74 -7.75
N LEU A 103 -2.81 -9.82 -8.30
CA LEU A 103 -1.57 -9.83 -9.07
C LEU A 103 -1.92 -9.79 -10.55
N ARG A 104 -1.44 -8.78 -11.25
CA ARG A 104 -1.75 -8.54 -12.67
C ARG A 104 -0.53 -8.83 -13.54
N ILE A 105 -0.80 -9.28 -14.75
CA ILE A 105 0.22 -9.54 -15.76
C ILE A 105 0.04 -8.53 -16.90
N VAL A 106 1.11 -7.83 -17.25
CA VAL A 106 1.23 -7.08 -18.49
C VAL A 106 2.14 -7.87 -19.42
N LYS A 107 1.67 -8.17 -20.61
CA LYS A 107 2.42 -8.91 -21.62
C LYS A 107 2.32 -8.20 -22.97
N ASP A 108 3.46 -7.98 -23.62
CA ASP A 108 3.56 -7.29 -24.91
C ASP A 108 2.80 -5.94 -24.92
N GLY A 109 2.96 -5.15 -23.84
CA GLY A 109 2.31 -3.85 -23.66
C GLY A 109 0.81 -3.90 -23.33
N LYS A 110 0.24 -5.08 -23.05
CA LYS A 110 -1.19 -5.25 -22.79
C LYS A 110 -1.42 -5.85 -21.39
N LEU A 111 -2.29 -5.21 -20.63
CA LEU A 111 -2.79 -5.77 -19.39
C LEU A 111 -3.69 -6.97 -19.70
N LEU A 112 -3.36 -8.15 -19.16
CA LEU A 112 -4.23 -9.33 -19.31
C LEU A 112 -5.55 -9.07 -18.56
N PRO A 113 -6.71 -9.50 -19.13
CA PRO A 113 -8.02 -9.21 -18.55
C PRO A 113 -8.18 -9.82 -17.16
N GLU A 114 -7.76 -11.06 -16.96
CA GLU A 114 -7.92 -11.78 -15.71
C GLU A 114 -6.69 -11.65 -14.82
N PRO A 115 -6.86 -11.31 -13.52
CA PRO A 115 -5.77 -11.38 -12.56
C PRO A 115 -5.31 -12.83 -12.36
N VAL A 116 -4.11 -12.99 -11.82
CA VAL A 116 -3.64 -14.31 -11.35
C VAL A 116 -4.57 -14.80 -10.23
N SER A 117 -5.15 -15.96 -10.41
CA SER A 117 -6.02 -16.58 -9.41
C SER A 117 -5.23 -17.19 -8.25
N GLY A 118 -5.86 -17.38 -7.09
CA GLY A 118 -5.26 -18.09 -5.96
C GLY A 118 -4.17 -17.31 -5.20
N THR A 119 -3.97 -16.02 -5.48
CA THR A 119 -3.05 -15.17 -4.70
C THR A 119 -3.43 -15.13 -3.22
N PRO A 120 -2.48 -14.87 -2.30
CA PRO A 120 -2.74 -14.81 -0.87
C PRO A 120 -3.90 -13.87 -0.53
N LYS A 121 -4.75 -14.30 0.41
CA LYS A 121 -5.77 -13.40 0.97
C LYS A 121 -5.09 -12.30 1.78
N VAL A 122 -5.34 -11.05 1.41
CA VAL A 122 -4.72 -9.87 2.02
C VAL A 122 -5.71 -9.08 2.86
N LEU A 123 -5.22 -8.35 3.85
CA LEU A 123 -6.00 -7.33 4.54
C LEU A 123 -5.89 -6.00 3.78
N HIS A 124 -6.84 -5.70 2.91
CA HIS A 124 -6.91 -4.39 2.24
C HIS A 124 -7.58 -3.37 3.18
N SER A 125 -6.78 -2.74 4.04
CA SER A 125 -7.26 -1.72 4.99
C SER A 125 -6.16 -0.72 5.34
N GLY A 126 -6.49 0.57 5.31
CA GLY A 126 -5.49 1.63 5.47
C GLY A 126 -4.46 1.60 4.34
N GLN A 127 -3.18 1.46 4.67
CA GLN A 127 -2.09 1.30 3.70
C GLN A 127 -1.84 -0.17 3.33
N GLY A 128 -2.51 -1.11 3.99
CA GLY A 128 -2.34 -2.54 3.76
C GLY A 128 -3.00 -3.05 2.49
N GLY A 129 -2.60 -4.24 2.06
CA GLY A 129 -3.06 -4.94 0.88
C GLY A 129 -2.01 -5.90 0.33
N LEU A 130 -2.09 -6.24 -0.94
CA LEU A 130 -0.99 -6.83 -1.68
C LEU A 130 0.01 -5.71 -1.99
N LEU A 131 1.24 -5.87 -1.50
CA LEU A 131 2.22 -4.80 -1.49
C LEU A 131 3.27 -5.02 -2.58
N ASP A 132 4.37 -5.67 -2.26
CA ASP A 132 5.47 -5.80 -3.21
C ASP A 132 5.44 -7.11 -3.98
N VAL A 133 6.05 -7.10 -5.16
CA VAL A 133 6.38 -8.26 -5.97
C VAL A 133 7.85 -8.18 -6.35
N ALA A 134 8.55 -9.32 -6.30
CA ALA A 134 9.90 -9.44 -6.82
C ALA A 134 10.06 -10.75 -7.59
N ILE A 135 10.83 -10.69 -8.65
CA ILE A 135 11.18 -11.84 -9.49
C ILE A 135 12.52 -12.41 -9.00
N ASP A 136 12.60 -13.72 -8.87
CA ASP A 136 13.86 -14.38 -8.50
C ASP A 136 14.97 -14.05 -9.51
N PRO A 137 16.19 -13.73 -9.07
CA PRO A 137 17.32 -13.52 -10.00
C PRO A 137 17.59 -14.70 -10.96
N ASN A 138 17.21 -15.91 -10.55
CA ASN A 138 17.31 -17.12 -11.36
C ASN A 138 15.95 -17.60 -11.89
N TYR A 139 15.00 -16.68 -12.09
CA TYR A 139 13.63 -16.99 -12.48
C TYR A 139 13.54 -17.91 -13.70
N ALA A 140 14.41 -17.71 -14.70
CA ALA A 140 14.43 -18.55 -15.91
C ALA A 140 14.67 -20.05 -15.61
N GLN A 141 15.31 -20.38 -14.49
CA GLN A 141 15.60 -21.76 -14.07
C GLN A 141 14.58 -22.26 -13.04
N ASN A 142 14.13 -21.41 -12.14
CA ASN A 142 13.37 -21.83 -10.97
C ASN A 142 11.90 -21.33 -10.95
N GLY A 143 11.58 -20.28 -11.70
CA GLY A 143 10.22 -19.73 -11.81
C GLY A 143 9.69 -19.06 -10.53
N TRP A 144 10.52 -18.81 -9.51
CA TRP A 144 10.05 -18.22 -8.27
C TRP A 144 9.69 -16.74 -8.39
N ILE A 145 8.57 -16.39 -7.78
CA ILE A 145 8.05 -15.04 -7.62
C ILE A 145 7.79 -14.83 -6.13
N TYR A 146 8.12 -13.66 -5.63
CA TYR A 146 7.98 -13.29 -4.22
C TYR A 146 6.90 -12.24 -4.08
N LEU A 147 6.04 -12.40 -3.08
CA LEU A 147 4.99 -11.45 -2.76
C LEU A 147 5.09 -11.03 -1.29
N ALA A 148 4.94 -9.73 -1.04
CA ALA A 148 4.74 -9.20 0.30
C ALA A 148 3.33 -8.63 0.43
N TYR A 149 2.68 -8.87 1.56
CA TYR A 149 1.32 -8.44 1.80
C TYR A 149 1.00 -8.23 3.27
N SER A 150 -0.03 -7.47 3.55
CA SER A 150 -0.58 -7.36 4.90
C SER A 150 -1.55 -8.50 5.20
N HIS A 151 -1.34 -9.15 6.31
CA HIS A 151 -2.12 -10.29 6.80
C HIS A 151 -2.69 -10.00 8.18
N ASN A 152 -3.94 -10.40 8.42
CA ASN A 152 -4.55 -10.46 9.75
C ASN A 152 -4.72 -11.92 10.19
N PHE A 153 -4.55 -12.20 11.48
CA PHE A 153 -4.77 -13.55 12.01
C PHE A 153 -6.16 -13.75 12.60
N ARG A 154 -6.92 -12.67 12.80
CA ARG A 154 -8.30 -12.64 13.26
C ARG A 154 -9.03 -11.44 12.71
N GLU A 155 -10.33 -11.42 12.80
CA GLU A 155 -11.14 -10.23 12.54
C GLU A 155 -11.00 -9.19 13.66
N ALA A 156 -11.48 -7.98 13.42
CA ALA A 156 -11.52 -6.94 14.44
C ALA A 156 -12.49 -7.32 15.57
N ASN A 157 -12.10 -7.11 16.82
CA ASN A 157 -13.01 -7.20 17.94
C ASN A 157 -13.93 -5.99 18.00
N GLU A 158 -14.98 -6.08 18.84
CA GLU A 158 -15.83 -4.93 19.14
C GLU A 158 -15.01 -3.75 19.67
N GLY A 159 -15.23 -2.57 19.11
CA GLY A 159 -14.49 -1.35 19.42
C GLY A 159 -13.15 -1.19 18.69
N GLU A 160 -12.64 -2.22 18.04
CA GLU A 160 -11.46 -2.11 17.18
C GLU A 160 -11.84 -1.58 15.79
N ARG A 161 -11.14 -0.55 15.33
CA ARG A 161 -11.36 0.02 14.00
C ARG A 161 -10.92 -0.93 12.87
N ARG A 162 -9.93 -1.79 13.13
CA ARG A 162 -9.33 -2.73 12.18
C ARG A 162 -8.83 -3.96 12.92
N PRO A 163 -8.76 -5.12 12.23
CA PRO A 163 -8.09 -6.27 12.77
C PRO A 163 -6.59 -6.02 12.96
N PRO A 164 -5.94 -6.66 13.91
CA PRO A 164 -4.48 -6.62 14.02
C PRO A 164 -3.84 -7.28 12.80
N ALA A 165 -2.89 -6.58 12.21
CA ALA A 165 -2.24 -7.02 11.00
C ALA A 165 -0.73 -6.83 11.03
N MET A 166 -0.02 -7.62 10.21
CA MET A 166 1.42 -7.54 10.01
C MET A 166 1.79 -7.93 8.59
N THR A 167 2.98 -7.56 8.16
CA THR A 167 3.52 -7.95 6.86
C THR A 167 3.92 -9.42 6.86
N ARG A 168 3.60 -10.11 5.76
CA ARG A 168 4.08 -11.45 5.42
C ARG A 168 4.81 -11.43 4.09
N VAL A 169 5.74 -12.36 3.92
CA VAL A 169 6.45 -12.60 2.67
C VAL A 169 6.30 -14.08 2.31
N VAL A 170 5.88 -14.33 1.10
CA VAL A 170 5.77 -15.67 0.50
C VAL A 170 6.49 -15.72 -0.84
N ARG A 171 6.77 -16.91 -1.32
CA ARG A 171 7.10 -17.15 -2.73
C ARG A 171 6.21 -18.22 -3.32
N GLY A 172 6.09 -18.23 -4.63
CA GLY A 172 5.29 -19.22 -5.36
C GLY A 172 5.59 -19.16 -6.84
N HIS A 173 4.81 -19.90 -7.62
CA HIS A 173 4.87 -19.93 -9.07
C HIS A 173 3.56 -19.44 -9.67
N ILE A 174 3.61 -19.02 -10.92
CA ILE A 174 2.41 -18.83 -11.75
C ILE A 174 2.35 -19.95 -12.80
N LYS A 175 1.31 -20.76 -12.73
CA LYS A 175 1.03 -21.81 -13.74
C LYS A 175 -0.43 -21.66 -14.18
N ASP A 176 -0.67 -21.61 -15.47
CA ASP A 176 -2.03 -21.48 -16.05
C ASP A 176 -2.84 -20.31 -15.45
N ASN A 177 -2.19 -19.16 -15.28
CA ASN A 177 -2.72 -17.96 -14.64
C ASN A 177 -3.19 -18.18 -13.18
N ALA A 178 -2.62 -19.16 -12.46
CA ALA A 178 -2.87 -19.43 -11.05
C ALA A 178 -1.57 -19.37 -10.23
N TRP A 179 -1.67 -18.82 -9.02
CA TRP A 179 -0.63 -18.85 -8.00
C TRP A 179 -0.61 -20.23 -7.35
N VAL A 180 0.52 -20.91 -7.43
CA VAL A 180 0.70 -22.28 -6.95
C VAL A 180 2.02 -22.45 -6.19
N ASP A 181 2.18 -23.61 -5.54
CA ASP A 181 3.40 -24.00 -4.83
C ASP A 181 3.85 -22.97 -3.77
N GLU A 182 2.89 -22.29 -3.13
CA GLU A 182 3.18 -21.23 -2.15
C GLU A 182 4.03 -21.72 -0.98
N GLN A 183 5.07 -20.97 -0.67
CA GLN A 183 5.94 -21.18 0.47
C GLN A 183 6.03 -19.93 1.33
N MET A 184 5.76 -20.05 2.63
CA MET A 184 5.93 -18.99 3.61
C MET A 184 7.42 -18.77 3.89
N LEU A 185 7.91 -17.55 3.63
CA LEU A 185 9.29 -17.15 3.93
C LEU A 185 9.39 -16.36 5.22
N PHE A 186 8.43 -15.46 5.44
CA PHE A 186 8.41 -14.67 6.66
C PHE A 186 6.98 -14.51 7.20
N LYS A 187 6.85 -14.77 8.48
CA LYS A 187 5.67 -14.53 9.28
C LYS A 187 6.13 -14.02 10.65
N ALA A 188 5.84 -12.77 10.94
CA ALA A 188 6.17 -12.18 12.23
C ALA A 188 5.43 -12.89 13.39
N PRO A 189 5.99 -12.91 14.61
CA PRO A 189 5.30 -13.37 15.79
C PRO A 189 3.96 -12.66 16.01
N GLN A 190 2.97 -13.38 16.52
CA GLN A 190 1.60 -12.88 16.63
C GLN A 190 1.47 -11.64 17.51
N GLU A 191 2.29 -11.51 18.54
CA GLU A 191 2.36 -10.38 19.45
C GLU A 191 2.83 -9.06 18.79
N THR A 192 3.44 -9.14 17.60
CA THR A 192 3.86 -7.96 16.83
C THR A 192 2.74 -7.36 15.97
N TYR A 193 1.63 -8.09 15.81
CA TYR A 193 0.50 -7.60 15.03
C TYR A 193 -0.18 -6.40 15.69
N ARG A 194 -0.49 -5.38 14.91
CA ARG A 194 -1.06 -4.10 15.37
C ARG A 194 -2.35 -3.78 14.64
N THR A 195 -3.26 -3.11 15.33
CA THR A 195 -4.50 -2.57 14.75
C THR A 195 -4.26 -1.28 13.94
N SER A 196 -3.01 -0.79 13.90
CA SER A 196 -2.61 0.31 13.01
C SER A 196 -2.81 -0.06 11.55
N GLY A 197 -3.37 0.87 10.77
CA GLY A 197 -3.56 0.71 9.32
C GLY A 197 -2.39 1.21 8.48
N SER A 198 -1.25 1.54 9.07
CA SER A 198 -0.12 2.19 8.39
C SER A 198 1.20 1.48 8.63
N HIS A 199 2.20 1.89 7.85
CA HIS A 199 3.60 1.50 7.96
C HIS A 199 3.83 -0.02 7.87
N PHE A 200 3.29 -0.65 6.84
CA PHE A 200 3.53 -2.07 6.58
C PHE A 200 4.92 -2.34 5.96
N GLY A 201 5.56 -1.34 5.37
CA GLY A 201 6.62 -1.53 4.40
C GLY A 201 5.94 -1.75 3.04
N CYS A 202 6.31 -2.54 2.19
CA CYS A 202 7.41 -3.45 2.08
C CYS A 202 8.13 -3.20 0.75
N ARG A 203 9.43 -3.42 0.71
CA ARG A 203 10.21 -3.54 -0.51
C ARG A 203 11.02 -4.82 -0.41
N ILE A 204 10.96 -5.67 -1.45
CA ILE A 204 11.75 -6.89 -1.58
C ILE A 204 12.87 -6.61 -2.57
N VAL A 205 14.10 -6.93 -2.21
CA VAL A 205 15.27 -6.81 -3.09
C VAL A 205 16.19 -8.01 -2.90
N PHE A 206 16.96 -8.33 -3.94
CA PHE A 206 18.02 -9.33 -3.89
C PHE A 206 19.38 -8.64 -4.02
N ASP A 207 20.35 -9.12 -3.27
CA ASP A 207 21.73 -8.72 -3.49
C ASP A 207 22.41 -9.59 -4.59
N PRO A 208 23.60 -9.22 -5.04
CA PRO A 208 24.32 -9.99 -6.05
C PRO A 208 24.70 -11.42 -5.62
N HIS A 209 24.62 -11.75 -4.34
CA HIS A 209 24.89 -13.07 -3.77
C HIS A 209 23.63 -13.93 -3.66
N GLY A 210 22.46 -13.39 -4.02
CA GLY A 210 21.15 -14.08 -3.95
C GLY A 210 20.48 -14.04 -2.59
N TYR A 211 20.95 -13.22 -1.66
CA TYR A 211 20.24 -12.98 -0.41
C TYR A 211 19.05 -12.06 -0.64
N LEU A 212 17.92 -12.45 -0.07
CA LEU A 212 16.69 -11.68 -0.09
C LEU A 212 16.64 -10.75 1.12
N TYR A 213 16.38 -9.47 0.87
CA TYR A 213 16.12 -8.44 1.88
C TYR A 213 14.70 -7.90 1.69
N PHE A 214 14.03 -7.60 2.77
CA PHE A 214 12.74 -6.90 2.73
C PHE A 214 12.60 -5.96 3.91
N SER A 215 11.83 -4.90 3.74
CA SER A 215 11.57 -3.91 4.79
C SER A 215 10.21 -4.14 5.46
N ILE A 216 10.15 -3.89 6.76
CA ILE A 216 8.90 -3.81 7.52
C ILE A 216 8.86 -2.46 8.21
N GLY A 217 7.72 -1.79 8.18
CA GLY A 217 7.54 -0.54 8.91
C GLY A 217 7.21 -0.76 10.38
N ASP A 218 7.33 0.30 11.17
CA ASP A 218 7.11 0.30 12.63
C ASP A 218 5.65 0.05 13.05
N ARG A 219 4.75 -0.12 12.10
CA ARG A 219 3.32 -0.37 12.34
C ARG A 219 2.67 0.67 13.27
N GLY A 220 3.15 1.92 13.24
CA GLY A 220 2.71 3.01 14.10
C GLY A 220 3.28 2.96 15.53
N ALA A 221 4.33 2.20 15.76
CA ALA A 221 5.01 2.06 17.04
C ALA A 221 6.47 2.55 16.96
N SER A 222 6.67 3.79 16.52
CA SER A 222 7.98 4.38 16.18
C SER A 222 9.06 4.22 17.26
N LYS A 223 8.67 4.20 18.54
CA LYS A 223 9.62 3.96 19.64
C LYS A 223 10.21 2.53 19.60
N GLN A 224 9.50 1.56 19.02
CA GLN A 224 9.99 0.18 18.92
C GLN A 224 11.04 0.03 17.81
N ALA A 225 10.98 0.86 16.77
CA ALA A 225 11.97 0.88 15.71
C ALA A 225 13.38 1.28 16.20
N GLN A 226 13.47 1.88 17.38
CA GLN A 226 14.74 2.25 18.02
C GLN A 226 15.23 1.21 19.05
N ASP A 227 14.44 0.18 19.31
CA ASP A 227 14.76 -0.85 20.30
C ASP A 227 15.30 -2.09 19.60
N LEU A 228 16.62 -2.21 19.53
CA LEU A 228 17.31 -3.34 18.89
C LEU A 228 17.07 -4.70 19.56
N SER A 229 16.47 -4.73 20.76
CA SER A 229 16.09 -5.98 21.43
C SER A 229 14.78 -6.57 20.91
N ARG A 230 14.06 -5.82 20.07
CA ARG A 230 12.78 -6.25 19.48
C ARG A 230 12.91 -6.48 17.99
N PRO A 231 12.33 -7.58 17.47
CA PRO A 231 12.14 -7.71 16.03
C PRO A 231 11.12 -6.66 15.59
N ASN A 232 11.49 -5.83 14.66
CA ASN A 232 10.59 -4.90 13.98
C ASN A 232 9.90 -5.59 12.84
#